data_41d6615d31e244a709077202906a7bc4
#
_entry.id   41d6615d31e244a709077202906a7bc4
#
_cell.length_a   1.000
_cell.length_b   1.000
_cell.length_c   1.000
_cell.angle_alpha   90.00
_cell.angle_beta   90.00
_cell.angle_gamma   90.00
#
_symmetry.space_group_name_H-M   'P 1'
#
loop_
_entity.id
_entity.type
_entity.pdbx_description
1 polymer ?
#
loop_
_entity_poly.entity_id
_entity_poly.type
_entity_poly.pdbx_seq_one_letter_code
_entity_poly.pdbx_strand_id
1 'polypeptide(L)'
;GRARIHGGVEETKIWRNSFLFTGEEPITKANSGGGSKNRVIEVAIDGRLVEDGHLVSNAVQEHYGFAGRKFVEHIQEAGTAALMERYRDLFEELCRLDTTDKQAMAMACILLADELAGKLFFERESPVTVSEAGKYLQSTKEVDVAERAYQMTLNWAAKNPVRFENPKDSNSSNRGEVWGKTERNEESGAESLVVNKDVLVDFLDENGFDYTAISKQWAKKGYLLRNSQGKHVHQTKVYGIRSSYVKLLLPIDDDSTDSDGFMRMDYQQLELPFD
;
A
#
# COMPACT_ATOMS: atom_id res chain seq x y z
N GLY A 1 -0.96 9.09 26.85
CA GLY A 1 -2.09 9.53 27.65
C GLY A 1 -2.12 11.04 27.74
N ARG A 2 -3.28 11.65 27.93
CA ARG A 2 -3.41 13.10 28.16
C ARG A 2 -3.15 13.39 29.66
N ALA A 3 -2.46 14.49 29.94
CA ALA A 3 -2.29 14.96 31.32
C ALA A 3 -3.65 15.40 31.92
N ARG A 4 -3.93 15.01 33.15
CA ARG A 4 -5.13 15.48 33.89
C ARG A 4 -4.87 16.85 34.50
N ILE A 5 -5.91 17.68 34.60
CA ILE A 5 -5.83 19.04 35.17
C ILE A 5 -5.34 19.03 36.63
N HIS A 6 -5.59 17.98 37.37
CA HIS A 6 -5.20 17.82 38.78
C HIS A 6 -4.01 16.86 39.01
N GLY A 7 -3.17 16.65 38.00
CA GLY A 7 -2.00 15.78 38.04
C GLY A 7 -2.33 14.32 37.69
N GLY A 8 -1.34 13.61 37.17
CA GLY A 8 -1.46 12.24 36.66
C GLY A 8 -1.73 12.14 35.17
N VAL A 9 -1.70 10.94 34.66
CA VAL A 9 -1.96 10.61 33.25
C VAL A 9 -3.35 9.97 33.16
N GLU A 10 -4.14 10.42 32.20
CA GLU A 10 -5.43 9.80 31.90
C GLU A 10 -5.21 8.40 31.36
N GLU A 11 -5.95 7.43 31.92
CA GLU A 11 -5.92 6.06 31.43
C GLU A 11 -6.43 6.03 29.99
N THR A 12 -5.59 5.52 29.10
CA THR A 12 -5.93 5.43 27.69
C THR A 12 -6.92 4.28 27.50
N LYS A 13 -8.14 4.60 27.08
CA LYS A 13 -9.13 3.59 26.74
C LYS A 13 -8.64 2.74 25.57
N ILE A 14 -8.70 1.43 25.74
CA ILE A 14 -8.33 0.46 24.71
C ILE A 14 -9.60 0.02 23.99
N TRP A 15 -9.61 0.17 22.68
CA TRP A 15 -10.69 -0.30 21.82
C TRP A 15 -10.33 -1.68 21.28
N ARG A 16 -11.26 -2.64 21.41
CA ARG A 16 -11.13 -4.01 20.89
C ARG A 16 -12.38 -4.34 20.08
N ASN A 17 -12.48 -3.73 18.92
CA ASN A 17 -13.62 -3.90 18.02
C ASN A 17 -13.14 -3.83 16.56
N SER A 18 -13.96 -4.38 15.69
CA SER A 18 -13.87 -4.21 14.23
C SER A 18 -15.07 -3.41 13.75
N PHE A 19 -14.95 -2.86 12.57
CA PHE A 19 -16.02 -2.12 11.91
C PHE A 19 -16.30 -2.75 10.56
N LEU A 20 -17.58 -2.88 10.23
CA LEU A 20 -18.04 -3.22 8.89
C LEU A 20 -18.67 -1.96 8.28
N PHE A 21 -18.17 -1.56 7.13
CA PHE A 21 -18.69 -0.43 6.37
C PHE A 21 -19.19 -0.91 5.02
N THR A 22 -20.29 -0.32 4.57
CA THR A 22 -20.80 -0.47 3.21
C THR A 22 -20.93 0.91 2.57
N GLY A 23 -20.56 1.02 1.30
CA GLY A 23 -20.61 2.29 0.57
C GLY A 23 -20.34 2.08 -0.91
N GLU A 24 -20.57 3.13 -1.68
CA GLU A 24 -20.36 3.14 -3.13
C GLU A 24 -18.88 3.41 -3.48
N GLU A 25 -18.12 4.01 -2.56
CA GLU A 25 -16.72 4.34 -2.76
C GLU A 25 -15.83 3.61 -1.73
N PRO A 26 -14.58 3.26 -2.11
CA PRO A 26 -13.61 2.71 -1.18
C PRO A 26 -13.30 3.69 -0.04
N ILE A 27 -13.10 3.15 1.17
CA ILE A 27 -12.68 3.95 2.34
C ILE A 27 -11.24 4.43 2.16
N THR A 28 -10.36 3.59 1.60
CA THR A 28 -8.98 3.96 1.35
C THR A 28 -8.83 4.57 -0.04
N LYS A 29 -8.03 5.64 -0.12
CA LYS A 29 -7.71 6.33 -1.38
C LYS A 29 -6.27 6.01 -1.80
N ALA A 30 -5.90 6.38 -3.01
CA ALA A 30 -4.53 6.18 -3.50
C ALA A 30 -3.47 6.80 -2.58
N ASN A 31 -3.76 7.95 -1.98
CA ASN A 31 -2.91 8.67 -1.03
C ASN A 31 -3.10 8.29 0.45
N SER A 32 -4.00 7.35 0.77
CA SER A 32 -4.17 6.91 2.16
C SER A 32 -2.86 6.36 2.73
N GLY A 33 -2.54 6.74 3.97
CA GLY A 33 -1.34 6.28 4.65
C GLY A 33 -1.30 4.75 4.79
N GLY A 34 -0.10 4.17 4.79
CA GLY A 34 0.09 2.71 4.92
C GLY A 34 -0.57 2.12 6.17
N GLY A 35 -0.67 2.91 7.25
CA GLY A 35 -1.37 2.49 8.47
C GLY A 35 -2.88 2.28 8.28
N SER A 36 -3.53 3.09 7.45
CA SER A 36 -4.95 2.91 7.10
C SER A 36 -5.13 1.73 6.17
N LYS A 37 -4.36 1.67 5.08
CA LYS A 37 -4.40 0.56 4.13
C LYS A 37 -4.15 -0.80 4.78
N ASN A 38 -3.24 -0.85 5.74
CA ASN A 38 -2.93 -2.07 6.50
C ASN A 38 -4.07 -2.61 7.38
N ARG A 39 -5.08 -1.79 7.67
CA ARG A 39 -6.16 -2.14 8.60
C ARG A 39 -7.52 -2.28 7.93
N VAL A 40 -7.60 -1.99 6.66
CA VAL A 40 -8.84 -2.02 5.89
C VAL A 40 -8.74 -3.12 4.85
N ILE A 41 -9.66 -4.07 4.89
CA ILE A 41 -9.87 -5.06 3.84
C ILE A 41 -11.07 -4.58 3.04
N GLU A 42 -10.88 -4.30 1.76
CA GLU A 42 -11.91 -3.80 0.87
C GLU A 42 -12.34 -4.91 -0.09
N VAL A 43 -13.64 -5.13 -0.17
CA VAL A 43 -14.24 -6.12 -1.06
C VAL A 43 -15.14 -5.38 -2.03
N ALA A 44 -14.73 -5.35 -3.29
CA ALA A 44 -15.59 -4.85 -4.35
C ALA A 44 -16.67 -5.90 -4.67
N ILE A 45 -17.91 -5.46 -4.75
CA ILE A 45 -19.04 -6.31 -5.05
C ILE A 45 -19.62 -5.90 -6.39
N ASP A 46 -19.50 -6.80 -7.36
CA ASP A 46 -20.06 -6.61 -8.68
C ASP A 46 -21.45 -7.29 -8.76
N GLY A 47 -22.47 -6.46 -8.91
CA GLY A 47 -23.83 -6.93 -9.08
C GLY A 47 -24.64 -7.05 -7.79
N ARG A 48 -25.75 -7.78 -7.87
CA ARG A 48 -26.69 -7.96 -6.76
C ARG A 48 -26.26 -9.14 -5.88
N LEU A 49 -26.02 -8.88 -4.58
CA LEU A 49 -25.78 -9.93 -3.59
C LEU A 49 -27.06 -10.68 -3.19
N VAL A 50 -28.19 -10.03 -3.30
CA VAL A 50 -29.49 -10.53 -2.83
C VAL A 50 -30.54 -10.33 -3.92
N GLU A 51 -31.22 -11.39 -4.32
CA GLU A 51 -32.25 -11.31 -5.37
C GLU A 51 -33.47 -10.50 -4.92
N ASP A 52 -33.98 -10.76 -3.71
CA ASP A 52 -35.09 -10.05 -3.10
C ASP A 52 -34.68 -9.33 -1.81
N GLY A 53 -34.33 -8.06 -1.95
CA GLY A 53 -33.93 -7.21 -0.82
C GLY A 53 -35.05 -6.96 0.19
N HIS A 54 -36.32 -6.94 -0.24
CA HIS A 54 -37.45 -6.76 0.66
C HIS A 54 -37.68 -7.99 1.55
N LEU A 55 -37.59 -9.18 0.96
CA LEU A 55 -37.69 -10.43 1.72
C LEU A 55 -36.63 -10.51 2.82
N VAL A 56 -35.39 -10.21 2.45
CA VAL A 56 -34.25 -10.23 3.41
C VAL A 56 -34.42 -9.15 4.48
N SER A 57 -34.82 -7.93 4.11
CA SER A 57 -35.03 -6.85 5.06
C SER A 57 -36.12 -7.22 6.10
N ASN A 58 -37.23 -7.76 5.66
CA ASN A 58 -38.30 -8.19 6.53
C ASN A 58 -37.84 -9.33 7.46
N ALA A 59 -37.19 -10.35 6.91
CA ALA A 59 -36.67 -11.46 7.69
C ALA A 59 -35.67 -10.99 8.77
N VAL A 60 -34.78 -10.06 8.45
CA VAL A 60 -33.81 -9.50 9.42
C VAL A 60 -34.53 -8.71 10.51
N GLN A 61 -35.60 -7.94 10.17
CA GLN A 61 -36.37 -7.17 11.16
C GLN A 61 -37.14 -8.08 12.12
N GLU A 62 -37.66 -9.20 11.64
CA GLU A 62 -38.41 -10.15 12.46
C GLU A 62 -37.52 -11.10 13.28
N HIS A 63 -36.33 -11.43 12.77
CA HIS A 63 -35.46 -12.49 13.30
C HIS A 63 -34.06 -12.01 13.69
N TYR A 64 -33.88 -10.77 14.14
CA TYR A 64 -32.57 -10.26 14.57
C TYR A 64 -32.15 -10.76 15.95
N GLY A 65 -30.84 -10.76 16.21
CA GLY A 65 -30.25 -10.96 17.53
C GLY A 65 -30.01 -12.42 17.97
N PHE A 66 -30.59 -13.41 17.29
CA PHE A 66 -30.45 -14.81 17.67
C PHE A 66 -29.09 -15.41 17.28
N ALA A 67 -28.65 -15.20 16.05
CA ALA A 67 -27.42 -15.78 15.53
C ALA A 67 -26.19 -15.36 16.33
N GLY A 68 -26.07 -14.07 16.67
CA GLY A 68 -24.93 -13.56 17.44
C GLY A 68 -24.78 -14.22 18.81
N ARG A 69 -25.87 -14.41 19.54
CA ARG A 69 -25.85 -15.11 20.84
C ARG A 69 -25.38 -16.54 20.67
N LYS A 70 -25.98 -17.28 19.73
CA LYS A 70 -25.63 -18.67 19.47
C LYS A 70 -24.19 -18.84 19.00
N PHE A 71 -23.67 -17.88 18.22
CA PHE A 71 -22.27 -17.87 17.80
C PHE A 71 -21.33 -17.69 18.99
N VAL A 72 -21.64 -16.78 19.92
CA VAL A 72 -20.83 -16.57 21.16
C VAL A 72 -20.83 -17.82 22.02
N GLU A 73 -21.99 -18.48 22.23
CA GLU A 73 -22.08 -19.74 22.95
C GLU A 73 -21.20 -20.81 22.30
N HIS A 74 -21.24 -20.93 20.97
CA HIS A 74 -20.39 -21.87 20.22
C HIS A 74 -18.89 -21.59 20.36
N ILE A 75 -18.47 -20.31 20.34
CA ILE A 75 -17.08 -19.91 20.61
C ILE A 75 -16.65 -20.32 22.02
N GLN A 76 -17.51 -20.14 23.01
CA GLN A 76 -17.23 -20.52 24.40
C GLN A 76 -17.10 -22.04 24.55
N GLU A 77 -17.94 -22.81 23.88
CA GLU A 77 -17.91 -24.28 23.87
C GLU A 77 -16.66 -24.83 23.17
N ALA A 78 -16.26 -24.23 22.03
CA ALA A 78 -15.05 -24.62 21.30
C ALA A 78 -13.75 -24.38 22.10
N GLY A 79 -13.77 -23.41 22.99
CA GLY A 79 -12.65 -23.08 23.86
C GLY A 79 -11.54 -22.28 23.20
N THR A 80 -10.97 -21.35 23.95
CA THR A 80 -9.99 -20.38 23.43
C THR A 80 -8.73 -21.06 22.87
N ALA A 81 -8.28 -22.16 23.47
CA ALA A 81 -7.03 -22.81 23.04
C ALA A 81 -7.13 -23.36 21.60
N ALA A 82 -8.19 -24.11 21.30
CA ALA A 82 -8.42 -24.69 19.97
C ALA A 82 -8.62 -23.59 18.89
N LEU A 83 -9.37 -22.54 19.24
CA LEU A 83 -9.59 -21.41 18.33
C LEU A 83 -8.29 -20.63 18.05
N MET A 84 -7.44 -20.45 19.05
CA MET A 84 -6.15 -19.79 18.88
C MET A 84 -5.16 -20.64 18.08
N GLU A 85 -5.19 -21.95 18.20
CA GLU A 85 -4.42 -22.87 17.36
C GLU A 85 -4.83 -22.73 15.90
N ARG A 86 -6.13 -22.88 15.59
CA ARG A 86 -6.65 -22.73 14.23
C ARG A 86 -6.40 -21.35 13.65
N TYR A 87 -6.52 -20.28 14.45
CA TYR A 87 -6.18 -18.92 14.04
C TYR A 87 -4.71 -18.81 13.61
N ARG A 88 -3.78 -19.43 14.36
CA ARG A 88 -2.35 -19.40 14.02
C ARG A 88 -2.08 -20.12 12.70
N ASP A 89 -2.70 -21.27 12.48
CA ASP A 89 -2.57 -22.02 11.22
C ASP A 89 -2.99 -21.14 10.03
N LEU A 90 -4.17 -20.53 10.12
CA LEU A 90 -4.69 -19.63 9.07
C LEU A 90 -3.78 -18.40 8.88
N PHE A 91 -3.27 -17.82 9.97
CA PHE A 91 -2.34 -16.71 9.90
C PHE A 91 -1.04 -17.09 9.21
N GLU A 92 -0.45 -18.24 9.56
CA GLU A 92 0.78 -18.74 8.93
C GLU A 92 0.59 -19.03 7.44
N GLU A 93 -0.56 -19.60 7.05
CA GLU A 93 -0.89 -19.82 5.64
C GLU A 93 -1.01 -18.49 4.88
N LEU A 94 -1.68 -17.49 5.45
CA LEU A 94 -1.83 -16.16 4.86
C LEU A 94 -0.50 -15.42 4.75
N CYS A 95 0.42 -15.58 5.71
CA CYS A 95 1.76 -14.98 5.67
C CYS A 95 2.64 -15.54 4.55
N ARG A 96 2.28 -16.64 3.90
CA ARG A 96 2.96 -17.16 2.70
C ARG A 96 2.57 -16.41 1.43
N LEU A 97 1.51 -15.62 1.49
CA LEU A 97 1.09 -14.72 0.40
C LEU A 97 1.86 -13.42 0.47
N ASP A 98 1.92 -12.67 -0.66
CA ASP A 98 2.45 -11.30 -0.65
C ASP A 98 1.44 -10.35 0.01
N THR A 99 1.46 -10.32 1.34
CA THR A 99 0.63 -9.42 2.14
C THR A 99 1.37 -8.99 3.40
N THR A 100 0.78 -8.06 4.14
CA THR A 100 1.35 -7.61 5.42
C THR A 100 0.78 -8.41 6.59
N ASP A 101 1.56 -8.54 7.67
CA ASP A 101 1.12 -9.24 8.89
C ASP A 101 -0.25 -8.74 9.41
N LYS A 102 -0.52 -7.44 9.29
CA LYS A 102 -1.78 -6.86 9.79
C LYS A 102 -2.98 -7.25 8.93
N GLN A 103 -2.79 -7.31 7.63
CA GLN A 103 -3.80 -7.82 6.70
C GLN A 103 -4.04 -9.32 6.95
N ALA A 104 -2.96 -10.10 7.07
CA ALA A 104 -3.03 -11.53 7.38
C ALA A 104 -3.74 -11.79 8.72
N MET A 105 -3.41 -11.03 9.78
CA MET A 105 -4.08 -11.14 11.08
C MET A 105 -5.58 -10.89 11.01
N ALA A 106 -6.00 -9.85 10.29
CA ALA A 106 -7.40 -9.52 10.13
C ALA A 106 -8.14 -10.59 9.31
N MET A 107 -7.54 -11.04 8.22
CA MET A 107 -8.13 -12.07 7.37
C MET A 107 -8.20 -13.43 8.08
N ALA A 108 -7.21 -13.80 8.88
CA ALA A 108 -7.25 -15.02 9.69
C ALA A 108 -8.46 -15.04 10.65
N CYS A 109 -8.80 -13.89 11.27
CA CYS A 109 -10.02 -13.76 12.06
C CYS A 109 -11.29 -13.95 11.22
N ILE A 110 -11.33 -13.40 10.02
CA ILE A 110 -12.48 -13.51 9.11
C ILE A 110 -12.66 -14.96 8.67
N LEU A 111 -11.59 -15.64 8.25
CA LEU A 111 -11.65 -17.04 7.83
C LEU A 111 -12.06 -17.97 8.97
N LEU A 112 -11.52 -17.76 10.16
CA LEU A 112 -11.92 -18.52 11.34
C LEU A 112 -13.42 -18.33 11.66
N ALA A 113 -13.89 -17.09 11.57
CA ALA A 113 -15.31 -16.80 11.77
C ALA A 113 -16.20 -17.44 10.68
N ASP A 114 -15.73 -17.46 9.44
CA ASP A 114 -16.41 -18.12 8.31
C ASP A 114 -16.51 -19.64 8.50
N GLU A 115 -15.42 -20.29 8.94
CA GLU A 115 -15.44 -21.73 9.26
C GLU A 115 -16.45 -22.06 10.35
N LEU A 116 -16.46 -21.27 11.43
CA LEU A 116 -17.36 -21.50 12.57
C LEU A 116 -18.83 -21.23 12.20
N ALA A 117 -19.09 -20.09 11.56
CA ALA A 117 -20.45 -19.72 11.15
C ALA A 117 -21.00 -20.65 10.07
N GLY A 118 -20.16 -21.06 9.13
CA GLY A 118 -20.50 -21.98 8.07
C GLY A 118 -20.98 -23.32 8.60
N LYS A 119 -20.27 -23.88 9.57
CA LYS A 119 -20.65 -25.13 10.24
C LYS A 119 -21.90 -24.97 11.12
N LEU A 120 -21.95 -23.87 11.88
CA LEU A 120 -23.01 -23.67 12.87
C LEU A 120 -24.39 -23.36 12.27
N PHE A 121 -24.44 -22.55 11.22
CA PHE A 121 -25.69 -22.00 10.69
C PHE A 121 -26.08 -22.54 9.31
N PHE A 122 -25.09 -22.97 8.52
CA PHE A 122 -25.31 -23.24 7.10
C PHE A 122 -24.98 -24.67 6.69
N GLU A 123 -24.56 -25.50 7.65
CA GLU A 123 -24.10 -26.89 7.39
C GLU A 123 -23.12 -26.98 6.21
N ARG A 124 -22.32 -25.89 6.05
CA ARG A 124 -21.43 -25.74 4.91
C ARG A 124 -20.11 -26.47 5.18
N GLU A 125 -19.78 -27.40 4.31
CA GLU A 125 -18.56 -28.22 4.43
C GLU A 125 -17.30 -27.48 3.95
N SER A 126 -17.46 -26.56 2.98
CA SER A 126 -16.34 -25.86 2.38
C SER A 126 -16.36 -24.37 2.76
N PRO A 127 -15.53 -23.95 3.70
CA PRO A 127 -15.33 -22.52 4.02
C PRO A 127 -14.59 -21.81 2.87
N VAL A 128 -14.51 -20.47 2.95
CA VAL A 128 -13.68 -19.67 2.07
C VAL A 128 -12.22 -20.09 2.25
N THR A 129 -11.54 -20.36 1.15
CA THR A 129 -10.13 -20.79 1.18
C THR A 129 -9.17 -19.59 1.35
N VAL A 130 -7.97 -19.86 1.85
CA VAL A 130 -6.91 -18.86 1.95
C VAL A 130 -6.58 -18.24 0.58
N SER A 131 -6.60 -19.04 -0.48
CA SER A 131 -6.36 -18.56 -1.85
C SER A 131 -7.45 -17.60 -2.35
N GLU A 132 -8.71 -17.87 -2.03
CA GLU A 132 -9.82 -16.98 -2.36
C GLU A 132 -9.77 -15.69 -1.55
N ALA A 133 -9.49 -15.78 -0.26
CA ALA A 133 -9.35 -14.65 0.64
C ALA A 133 -8.14 -13.76 0.26
N GLY A 134 -7.07 -14.35 -0.23
CA GLY A 134 -5.86 -13.66 -0.68
C GLY A 134 -6.11 -12.60 -1.75
N LYS A 135 -7.14 -12.78 -2.57
CA LYS A 135 -7.52 -11.82 -3.63
C LYS A 135 -7.98 -10.45 -3.08
N TYR A 136 -8.37 -10.39 -1.83
CA TYR A 136 -8.82 -9.17 -1.14
C TYR A 136 -7.74 -8.53 -0.27
N LEU A 137 -6.56 -9.16 -0.18
CA LEU A 137 -5.45 -8.62 0.59
C LEU A 137 -4.58 -7.71 -0.28
N GLN A 138 -4.10 -6.65 0.32
CA GLN A 138 -3.15 -5.76 -0.33
C GLN A 138 -1.73 -6.32 -0.18
N SER A 139 -0.96 -6.23 -1.26
CA SER A 139 0.46 -6.59 -1.25
C SER A 139 1.28 -5.63 -0.38
N THR A 140 2.46 -6.08 0.02
CA THR A 140 3.41 -5.24 0.78
C THR A 140 3.74 -3.95 0.03
N LYS A 141 3.85 -4.00 -1.30
CA LYS A 141 4.12 -2.82 -2.15
C LYS A 141 2.94 -1.86 -2.20
N GLU A 142 1.71 -2.36 -2.29
CA GLU A 142 0.49 -1.52 -2.31
C GLU A 142 0.25 -0.79 -0.99
N VAL A 143 0.71 -1.34 0.11
CA VAL A 143 0.64 -0.71 1.43
C VAL A 143 1.75 0.32 1.62
N ASP A 144 2.91 0.15 0.99
CA ASP A 144 4.05 1.04 1.13
C ASP A 144 3.82 2.40 0.46
N VAL A 145 3.72 3.43 1.29
CA VAL A 145 3.47 4.81 0.82
C VAL A 145 4.59 5.32 -0.06
N ALA A 146 5.84 5.00 0.28
CA ALA A 146 7.00 5.46 -0.48
C ALA A 146 7.07 4.80 -1.86
N GLU A 147 6.77 3.51 -1.93
CA GLU A 147 6.69 2.77 -3.20
C GLU A 147 5.59 3.35 -4.09
N ARG A 148 4.41 3.57 -3.56
CA ARG A 148 3.29 4.16 -4.31
C ARG A 148 3.61 5.55 -4.84
N ALA A 149 4.21 6.41 -4.01
CA ALA A 149 4.63 7.73 -4.43
C ALA A 149 5.72 7.68 -5.51
N TYR A 150 6.64 6.71 -5.42
CA TYR A 150 7.68 6.48 -6.42
C TYR A 150 7.08 6.04 -7.76
N GLN A 151 6.26 5.00 -7.78
CA GLN A 151 5.59 4.51 -8.99
C GLN A 151 4.69 5.58 -9.62
N MET A 152 3.97 6.34 -8.79
CA MET A 152 3.14 7.45 -9.27
C MET A 152 3.99 8.53 -9.93
N THR A 153 5.15 8.85 -9.38
CA THR A 153 6.09 9.84 -9.95
C THR A 153 6.66 9.36 -11.29
N LEU A 154 7.02 8.07 -11.40
CA LEU A 154 7.50 7.50 -12.66
C LEU A 154 6.39 7.52 -13.73
N ASN A 155 5.18 7.10 -13.37
CA ASN A 155 4.04 7.11 -14.29
C ASN A 155 3.67 8.53 -14.72
N TRP A 156 3.76 9.51 -13.81
CA TRP A 156 3.56 10.91 -14.15
C TRP A 156 4.60 11.41 -15.14
N ALA A 157 5.88 11.08 -14.95
CA ALA A 157 6.94 11.45 -15.89
C ALA A 157 6.74 10.78 -17.26
N ALA A 158 6.39 9.49 -17.27
CA ALA A 158 6.12 8.74 -18.50
C ALA A 158 4.92 9.29 -19.30
N LYS A 159 3.91 9.83 -18.63
CA LYS A 159 2.77 10.50 -19.28
C LYS A 159 3.10 11.90 -19.83
N ASN A 160 4.22 12.48 -19.41
CA ASN A 160 4.64 13.82 -19.78
C ASN A 160 6.06 13.84 -20.39
N PRO A 161 6.38 13.01 -21.39
CA PRO A 161 7.75 12.85 -21.89
C PRO A 161 8.36 14.16 -22.37
N VAL A 162 7.59 15.02 -23.02
CA VAL A 162 8.04 16.34 -23.52
C VAL A 162 8.58 17.25 -22.41
N ARG A 163 8.12 17.04 -21.17
CA ARG A 163 8.58 17.82 -20.00
C ARG A 163 9.94 17.35 -19.45
N PHE A 164 10.38 16.16 -19.88
CA PHE A 164 11.59 15.47 -19.41
C PHE A 164 12.56 15.13 -20.56
N GLU A 165 12.30 15.62 -21.78
CA GLU A 165 13.19 15.40 -22.92
C GLU A 165 14.59 15.96 -22.68
N ASN A 166 15.60 15.23 -23.17
CA ASN A 166 16.96 15.72 -23.13
C ASN A 166 17.12 16.90 -24.11
N PRO A 167 17.68 18.03 -23.68
CA PRO A 167 17.87 19.20 -24.56
C PRO A 167 18.65 18.94 -25.83
N LYS A 168 19.50 17.91 -25.84
CA LYS A 168 20.35 17.57 -27.00
C LYS A 168 19.61 16.82 -28.10
N ASP A 169 18.49 16.15 -27.74
CA ASP A 169 17.82 15.20 -28.62
C ASP A 169 16.55 15.78 -29.27
N SER A 170 16.09 16.96 -28.83
CA SER A 170 14.81 17.47 -29.30
C SER A 170 14.94 18.57 -30.35
N ASN A 171 14.36 18.28 -31.54
CA ASN A 171 14.17 19.23 -32.64
C ASN A 171 12.89 20.09 -32.47
N SER A 172 12.19 20.02 -31.33
CA SER A 172 10.91 20.71 -31.17
C SER A 172 11.09 22.17 -30.75
N SER A 173 10.58 23.06 -31.57
CA SER A 173 10.57 24.53 -31.34
C SER A 173 9.47 24.97 -30.38
N ASN A 174 8.55 24.10 -29.98
CA ASN A 174 7.40 24.43 -29.14
C ASN A 174 7.48 23.70 -27.80
N ARG A 175 8.38 24.17 -26.95
CA ARG A 175 8.62 23.61 -25.62
C ARG A 175 7.78 24.39 -24.61
N GLY A 176 6.78 23.73 -24.07
CA GLY A 176 6.14 24.25 -22.88
C GLY A 176 7.09 24.24 -21.68
N GLU A 177 6.55 24.33 -20.49
CA GLU A 177 7.28 24.25 -19.24
C GLU A 177 8.14 22.98 -19.15
N VAL A 178 9.38 23.09 -18.69
CA VAL A 178 10.30 21.97 -18.52
C VAL A 178 10.42 21.63 -17.05
N TRP A 179 10.12 20.37 -16.72
CA TRP A 179 10.12 19.88 -15.36
C TRP A 179 11.41 19.17 -14.96
N GLY A 180 12.16 18.71 -15.95
CA GLY A 180 13.39 17.98 -15.70
C GLY A 180 14.00 17.38 -16.96
N LYS A 181 14.68 16.27 -16.81
CA LYS A 181 15.26 15.47 -17.89
C LYS A 181 15.48 14.03 -17.45
N THR A 182 15.69 13.13 -18.39
CA THR A 182 16.30 11.83 -18.12
C THR A 182 17.82 11.92 -18.31
N GLU A 183 18.56 11.21 -17.48
CA GLU A 183 20.03 11.10 -17.54
C GLU A 183 20.43 9.62 -17.46
N ARG A 184 21.38 9.21 -18.29
CA ARG A 184 22.06 7.93 -18.16
C ARG A 184 23.47 8.16 -17.61
N ASN A 185 23.84 7.41 -16.58
CA ASN A 185 25.21 7.43 -16.07
C ASN A 185 26.09 6.60 -17.01
N GLU A 186 27.13 7.20 -17.59
CA GLU A 186 28.01 6.56 -18.54
C GLU A 186 28.87 5.44 -17.93
N GLU A 187 29.16 5.51 -16.61
CA GLU A 187 29.99 4.53 -15.93
C GLU A 187 29.19 3.32 -15.44
N SER A 188 28.01 3.55 -14.85
CA SER A 188 27.18 2.49 -14.26
C SER A 188 26.07 1.99 -15.22
N GLY A 189 25.81 2.72 -16.31
CA GLY A 189 24.67 2.44 -17.20
C GLY A 189 23.30 2.76 -16.58
N ALA A 190 23.24 3.13 -15.32
CA ALA A 190 22.01 3.42 -14.61
C ALA A 190 21.31 4.67 -15.15
N GLU A 191 20.02 4.57 -15.35
CA GLU A 191 19.18 5.67 -15.76
C GLU A 191 18.55 6.37 -14.57
N SER A 192 18.40 7.67 -14.65
CA SER A 192 17.78 8.48 -13.61
C SER A 192 16.85 9.54 -14.18
N LEU A 193 15.76 9.76 -13.48
CA LEU A 193 14.83 10.86 -13.72
C LEU A 193 15.27 12.05 -12.86
N VAL A 194 15.70 13.11 -13.51
CA VAL A 194 16.10 14.38 -12.87
C VAL A 194 14.90 15.30 -12.88
N VAL A 195 14.32 15.59 -11.73
CA VAL A 195 13.10 16.39 -11.59
C VAL A 195 13.42 17.68 -10.84
N ASN A 196 12.88 18.82 -11.29
CA ASN A 196 12.91 20.05 -10.52
C ASN A 196 12.23 19.80 -9.16
N LYS A 197 12.90 20.18 -8.07
CA LYS A 197 12.44 19.89 -6.72
C LYS A 197 11.06 20.49 -6.43
N ASP A 198 10.85 21.74 -6.83
CA ASP A 198 9.61 22.46 -6.51
C ASP A 198 8.44 21.84 -7.29
N VAL A 199 8.63 21.51 -8.56
CA VAL A 199 7.64 20.79 -9.37
C VAL A 199 7.32 19.40 -8.78
N LEU A 200 8.32 18.70 -8.25
CA LEU A 200 8.10 17.40 -7.59
C LEU A 200 7.35 17.56 -6.26
N VAL A 201 7.64 18.61 -5.50
CA VAL A 201 6.91 18.92 -4.25
C VAL A 201 5.46 19.19 -4.56
N ASP A 202 5.16 20.08 -5.51
CA ASP A 202 3.79 20.42 -5.89
C ASP A 202 3.04 19.17 -6.38
N PHE A 203 3.66 18.35 -7.23
CA PHE A 203 3.06 17.11 -7.70
C PHE A 203 2.73 16.13 -6.56
N LEU A 204 3.65 15.95 -5.62
CA LEU A 204 3.42 15.06 -4.47
C LEU A 204 2.33 15.59 -3.54
N ASP A 205 2.34 16.89 -3.26
CA ASP A 205 1.34 17.54 -2.39
C ASP A 205 -0.07 17.47 -3.01
N GLU A 206 -0.21 17.74 -4.31
CA GLU A 206 -1.47 17.58 -5.05
C GLU A 206 -2.03 16.15 -4.97
N ASN A 207 -1.14 15.16 -4.88
CA ASN A 207 -1.51 13.76 -4.72
C ASN A 207 -1.57 13.30 -3.26
N GLY A 208 -1.44 14.23 -2.29
CA GLY A 208 -1.57 14.00 -0.87
C GLY A 208 -0.37 13.28 -0.22
N PHE A 209 0.82 13.40 -0.81
CA PHE A 209 2.06 12.88 -0.25
C PHE A 209 2.92 14.03 0.29
N ASP A 210 3.37 13.93 1.52
CA ASP A 210 4.37 14.86 2.08
C ASP A 210 5.76 14.57 1.53
N TYR A 211 6.31 15.50 0.74
CA TYR A 211 7.64 15.34 0.14
C TYR A 211 8.73 15.07 1.18
N THR A 212 8.66 15.70 2.35
CA THR A 212 9.72 15.56 3.38
C THR A 212 9.73 14.14 3.96
N ALA A 213 8.56 13.56 4.19
CA ALA A 213 8.42 12.19 4.66
C ALA A 213 8.80 11.18 3.57
N ILE A 214 8.33 11.39 2.35
CA ILE A 214 8.58 10.50 1.20
C ILE A 214 10.06 10.51 0.82
N SER A 215 10.72 11.66 0.70
CA SER A 215 12.12 11.75 0.31
C SER A 215 13.06 11.02 1.29
N LYS A 216 12.76 11.05 2.60
CA LYS A 216 13.51 10.27 3.59
C LYS A 216 13.37 8.77 3.39
N GLN A 217 12.19 8.30 3.03
CA GLN A 217 11.94 6.88 2.76
C GLN A 217 12.57 6.45 1.44
N TRP A 218 12.46 7.26 0.39
CA TRP A 218 13.15 7.04 -0.89
C TRP A 218 14.67 6.97 -0.73
N ALA A 219 15.23 7.83 0.12
CA ALA A 219 16.65 7.81 0.45
C ALA A 219 17.08 6.48 1.12
N LYS A 220 16.25 5.96 2.04
CA LYS A 220 16.49 4.66 2.70
C LYS A 220 16.37 3.49 1.74
N LYS A 221 15.45 3.57 0.79
CA LYS A 221 15.23 2.54 -0.25
C LYS A 221 16.23 2.60 -1.40
N GLY A 222 17.08 3.62 -1.43
CA GLY A 222 18.05 3.80 -2.52
C GLY A 222 17.47 4.37 -3.81
N TYR A 223 16.25 4.89 -3.79
CA TYR A 223 15.60 5.49 -4.98
C TYR A 223 16.17 6.88 -5.31
N LEU A 224 16.82 7.55 -4.36
CA LEU A 224 17.42 8.86 -4.55
C LEU A 224 18.93 8.79 -4.67
N LEU A 225 19.46 9.38 -5.74
CA LEU A 225 20.90 9.57 -5.88
C LEU A 225 21.41 10.67 -4.95
N ARG A 226 22.59 10.46 -4.38
CA ARG A 226 23.29 11.46 -3.56
C ARG A 226 24.25 12.29 -4.43
N ASN A 227 24.37 13.55 -4.10
CA ASN A 227 25.41 14.39 -4.69
C ASN A 227 26.77 14.16 -3.98
N SER A 228 27.84 14.82 -4.45
CA SER A 228 29.18 14.73 -3.87
C SER A 228 29.28 15.16 -2.39
N GLN A 229 28.26 15.84 -1.85
CA GLN A 229 28.16 16.23 -0.44
C GLN A 229 27.25 15.29 0.38
N GLY A 230 26.82 14.18 -0.19
CA GLY A 230 25.91 13.22 0.46
C GLY A 230 24.44 13.68 0.54
N LYS A 231 24.06 14.79 -0.08
CA LYS A 231 22.69 15.31 -0.10
C LYS A 231 21.92 14.77 -1.30
N HIS A 232 20.59 14.67 -1.18
CA HIS A 232 19.71 14.20 -2.25
C HIS A 232 19.20 15.32 -3.18
N VAL A 233 19.53 16.58 -2.86
CA VAL A 233 19.22 17.72 -3.72
C VAL A 233 20.47 18.11 -4.50
N HIS A 234 20.34 18.19 -5.81
CA HIS A 234 21.41 18.52 -6.75
C HIS A 234 21.19 19.92 -7.30
N GLN A 235 22.26 20.72 -7.30
CA GLN A 235 22.28 22.01 -8.01
C GLN A 235 22.78 21.77 -9.43
N THR A 236 21.91 21.76 -10.39
CA THR A 236 22.28 21.50 -11.79
C THR A 236 21.65 22.51 -12.73
N LYS A 237 22.14 22.57 -13.96
CA LYS A 237 21.56 23.38 -15.04
C LYS A 237 20.76 22.49 -15.96
N VAL A 238 19.51 22.83 -16.16
CA VAL A 238 18.65 22.27 -17.19
C VAL A 238 18.21 23.41 -18.09
N TYR A 239 18.44 23.30 -19.39
CA TYR A 239 18.22 24.38 -20.37
C TYR A 239 18.88 25.73 -20.01
N GLY A 240 20.09 25.68 -19.42
CA GLY A 240 20.84 26.88 -19.03
C GLY A 240 20.43 27.51 -17.71
N ILE A 241 19.31 27.12 -17.11
CA ILE A 241 18.81 27.64 -15.84
C ILE A 241 19.30 26.74 -14.70
N ARG A 242 19.94 27.32 -13.71
CA ARG A 242 20.39 26.62 -12.50
C ARG A 242 19.26 26.59 -11.48
N SER A 243 18.90 25.40 -11.04
CA SER A 243 17.88 25.20 -9.99
C SER A 243 18.18 23.94 -9.17
N SER A 244 17.34 23.69 -8.18
CA SER A 244 17.39 22.51 -7.32
C SER A 244 16.66 21.34 -7.99
N TYR A 245 17.35 20.23 -8.10
CA TYR A 245 16.77 19.00 -8.69
C TYR A 245 16.92 17.82 -7.76
N VAL A 246 16.02 16.88 -7.90
CA VAL A 246 16.07 15.56 -7.27
C VAL A 246 16.33 14.53 -8.37
N LYS A 247 17.20 13.58 -8.11
CA LYS A 247 17.50 12.49 -9.06
C LYS A 247 16.95 11.18 -8.52
N LEU A 248 15.95 10.65 -9.20
CA LEU A 248 15.34 9.35 -8.94
C LEU A 248 15.99 8.31 -9.86
N LEU A 249 16.49 7.22 -9.28
CA LEU A 249 16.92 6.06 -10.07
C LEU A 249 15.72 5.47 -10.79
N LEU A 250 15.88 5.14 -12.06
CA LEU A 250 14.90 4.38 -12.81
C LEU A 250 15.15 2.88 -12.59
N PRO A 251 14.09 2.06 -12.64
CA PRO A 251 14.24 0.61 -12.63
C PRO A 251 15.15 0.19 -13.81
N ILE A 252 16.03 -0.76 -13.57
CA ILE A 252 16.81 -1.36 -14.67
C ILE A 252 15.85 -2.31 -15.40
N ASP A 253 15.65 -2.09 -16.69
CA ASP A 253 14.99 -3.06 -17.56
C ASP A 253 15.91 -4.28 -17.69
N ASP A 254 15.72 -5.25 -16.82
CA ASP A 254 16.32 -6.55 -17.02
C ASP A 254 15.43 -7.30 -18.03
N ASP A 255 15.98 -7.58 -19.22
CA ASP A 255 15.30 -8.33 -20.29
C ASP A 255 14.96 -9.78 -19.92
N SER A 256 15.15 -10.16 -18.66
CA SER A 256 14.69 -11.40 -18.06
C SER A 256 13.31 -11.21 -17.40
N THR A 257 12.30 -10.96 -18.21
CA THR A 257 10.92 -11.03 -17.73
C THR A 257 10.53 -12.48 -17.52
N ASP A 258 10.34 -12.86 -16.24
CA ASP A 258 9.44 -13.96 -15.92
C ASP A 258 8.04 -13.63 -16.43
N SER A 259 7.32 -14.66 -16.88
CA SER A 259 6.05 -14.62 -17.61
C SER A 259 4.88 -13.84 -16.98
N ASP A 260 5.09 -13.19 -15.86
CA ASP A 260 4.07 -12.47 -15.08
C ASP A 260 4.27 -10.94 -15.06
N GLY A 261 5.22 -10.39 -15.81
CA GLY A 261 5.38 -8.93 -15.99
C GLY A 261 5.85 -8.15 -14.75
N PHE A 262 6.38 -8.81 -13.72
CA PHE A 262 6.91 -8.19 -12.51
C PHE A 262 8.44 -8.30 -12.45
N MET A 263 9.12 -7.16 -12.42
CA MET A 263 10.55 -7.10 -12.20
C MET A 263 10.90 -7.47 -10.75
N ARG A 264 11.76 -8.48 -10.57
CA ARG A 264 12.53 -8.65 -9.35
C ARG A 264 13.69 -7.65 -9.37
N MET A 265 13.70 -6.71 -8.44
CA MET A 265 14.91 -5.96 -8.14
C MET A 265 15.82 -6.84 -7.29
N ASP A 266 16.87 -7.40 -7.89
CA ASP A 266 17.98 -7.98 -7.14
C ASP A 266 18.80 -6.82 -6.54
N TYR A 267 18.62 -6.58 -5.26
CA TYR A 267 19.50 -5.72 -4.48
C TYR A 267 20.82 -6.48 -4.24
N GLN A 268 21.77 -6.39 -5.15
CA GLN A 268 23.15 -6.63 -4.76
C GLN A 268 23.53 -5.54 -3.77
N GLN A 269 23.79 -5.95 -2.55
CA GLN A 269 24.38 -5.13 -1.51
C GLN A 269 25.65 -4.49 -2.07
N LEU A 270 25.58 -3.21 -2.38
CA LEU A 270 26.77 -2.39 -2.50
C LEU A 270 27.35 -2.33 -1.08
N GLU A 271 28.38 -3.11 -0.83
CA GLU A 271 29.23 -2.95 0.34
C GLU A 271 29.72 -1.49 0.34
N LEU A 272 29.24 -0.72 1.29
CA LEU A 272 29.75 0.60 1.55
C LEU A 272 31.07 0.39 2.31
N PRO A 273 32.21 0.90 1.81
CA PRO A 273 33.43 0.89 2.57
C PRO A 273 33.32 1.91 3.69
N PHE A 274 33.10 1.47 4.89
CA PHE A 274 33.37 2.23 6.10
C PHE A 274 34.37 1.44 6.92
N ASP A 275 35.61 1.90 6.84
CA ASP A 275 36.58 1.88 7.93
C ASP A 275 36.45 3.20 8.69
#